data_cdbf4ce49a19bfac4b2e34367085c6ac
#
_entry.id   cdbf4ce49a19bfac4b2e34367085c6ac
#
_cell.length_a   1.000
_cell.length_b   1.000
_cell.length_c   1.000
_cell.angle_alpha   90.00
_cell.angle_beta   90.00
_cell.angle_gamma   90.00
#
_symmetry.space_group_name_H-M   'P 1'
#
loop_
_entity.id
_entity.type
_entity.pdbx_description
1 polymer ?
#
loop_
_entity_poly.entity_id
_entity_poly.type
_entity_poly.pdbx_seq_one_letter_code
_entity_poly.pdbx_strand_id
1 'polypeptide(L)'
;MRKLLLVPVVAVICAGCALGPDYRRPDVEAPPAWRVEAQDAQDVADTLWWGRFGDPALDGLIAAALNENRDLGIAAARVSEYEGRLMVTRADLLPSVDASYQAGKSRISEHGSSRLSSVVANPFHQYQAGFGASWELDIWGRYRRADEAALADLLAAEETRRGVILSLCASVATGYVNLLDLDNQLLIARRTAENTKKTVDLFEVRSKGGVVSDLEISQVKSQYALTLTRIPAIEKLIALQENALSFLLGRNPGPIARGKTIDGLALPPVPQGLPSDLLERRPDIRQAEQSLVAANARIGEARSLYFPSISLTGAYGWSSTHLSDLLKTPARVWSWGGGITAPIFEGGAIRGQNRVAEAVRQEVLLAYLKSVQNAFREVNDSLMSQKFSRAQLEAQKMQVDALRDYAHIARTRFDNGYTSYIEVLDAESSLFEAELSHSRTQAMLFMDLVNLYKSMGGGWVDRADRLMVDQDGRDGRKGPD
;
A
#
# COMPACT_ATOMS: atom_id res chain seq x y z
N MET A 1 -51.41 -23.07 27.54
CA MET A 1 -51.12 -21.65 27.37
C MET A 1 -49.74 -21.17 27.89
N ARG A 2 -48.93 -21.97 28.60
CA ARG A 2 -47.61 -21.60 29.10
C ARG A 2 -46.45 -21.66 28.05
N LYS A 3 -46.62 -22.43 26.96
CA LYS A 3 -45.60 -22.57 25.89
C LYS A 3 -45.59 -21.44 24.87
N LEU A 4 -46.62 -20.61 24.78
CA LEU A 4 -46.72 -19.51 23.82
C LEU A 4 -46.07 -18.21 24.30
N LEU A 5 -45.80 -18.07 25.58
CA LEU A 5 -45.16 -16.89 26.18
C LEU A 5 -43.59 -16.94 26.15
N LEU A 6 -43.02 -18.11 25.89
CA LEU A 6 -41.52 -18.26 25.79
C LEU A 6 -40.95 -17.76 24.46
N VAL A 7 -41.72 -17.85 23.40
CA VAL A 7 -41.27 -17.43 22.05
C VAL A 7 -41.01 -15.93 21.94
N PRO A 8 -41.88 -15.01 22.40
CA PRO A 8 -41.64 -13.58 22.33
C PRO A 8 -40.51 -13.12 23.29
N VAL A 9 -40.33 -13.80 24.46
CA VAL A 9 -39.23 -13.48 25.39
C VAL A 9 -37.87 -13.84 24.78
N VAL A 10 -37.76 -14.97 24.08
CA VAL A 10 -36.55 -15.39 23.37
C VAL A 10 -36.29 -14.45 22.17
N ALA A 11 -37.32 -14.01 21.43
CA ALA A 11 -37.20 -13.08 20.32
C ALA A 11 -36.72 -11.67 20.78
N VAL A 12 -37.17 -11.18 21.93
CA VAL A 12 -36.72 -9.90 22.50
C VAL A 12 -35.28 -9.99 23.03
N ILE A 13 -34.84 -11.16 23.51
CA ILE A 13 -33.46 -11.39 23.95
C ILE A 13 -32.51 -11.44 22.73
N CYS A 14 -32.97 -11.93 21.56
CA CYS A 14 -32.18 -11.94 20.33
C CYS A 14 -32.03 -10.55 19.67
N ALA A 15 -32.87 -9.57 20.02
CA ALA A 15 -32.70 -8.17 19.62
C ALA A 15 -31.80 -7.38 20.57
N GLY A 16 -30.82 -8.04 21.20
CA GLY A 16 -29.90 -7.47 22.17
C GLY A 16 -29.23 -6.20 21.66
N CYS A 17 -29.36 -5.10 22.40
CA CYS A 17 -28.69 -3.84 22.13
C CYS A 17 -27.18 -4.02 22.15
N ALA A 18 -26.48 -3.86 21.05
CA ALA A 18 -25.03 -3.75 21.06
C ALA A 18 -24.62 -2.49 21.81
N LEU A 19 -23.79 -2.63 22.83
CA LEU A 19 -23.29 -1.51 23.61
C LEU A 19 -22.27 -0.71 22.82
N GLY A 20 -22.12 0.58 23.17
CA GLY A 20 -21.15 1.48 22.54
C GLY A 20 -21.77 2.39 21.48
N PRO A 21 -20.99 3.34 20.97
CA PRO A 21 -21.44 4.25 19.94
C PRO A 21 -21.44 3.56 18.56
N ASP A 22 -22.47 3.80 17.77
CA ASP A 22 -22.46 3.45 16.35
C ASP A 22 -21.53 4.40 15.61
N TYR A 23 -20.85 3.85 14.61
CA TYR A 23 -19.97 4.67 13.78
C TYR A 23 -20.77 5.71 13.00
N ARG A 24 -20.25 6.93 12.99
CA ARG A 24 -20.68 8.00 12.09
C ARG A 24 -19.45 8.61 11.46
N ARG A 25 -19.47 8.75 10.13
CA ARG A 25 -18.39 9.39 9.40
C ARG A 25 -18.19 10.82 9.92
N PRO A 26 -16.98 11.23 10.29
CA PRO A 26 -16.70 12.60 10.68
C PRO A 26 -16.95 13.56 9.52
N ASP A 27 -17.54 14.71 9.80
CA ASP A 27 -17.65 15.78 8.82
C ASP A 27 -16.25 16.33 8.53
N VAL A 28 -15.86 16.32 7.26
CA VAL A 28 -14.59 16.86 6.79
C VAL A 28 -14.90 18.01 5.83
N GLU A 29 -14.38 19.17 6.15
CA GLU A 29 -14.52 20.35 5.31
C GLU A 29 -13.59 20.21 4.09
N ALA A 30 -14.16 19.85 2.94
CA ALA A 30 -13.44 19.77 1.68
C ALA A 30 -13.37 21.16 1.04
N PRO A 31 -12.22 21.59 0.48
CA PRO A 31 -12.14 22.83 -0.29
C PRO A 31 -13.15 22.80 -1.46
N PRO A 32 -13.80 23.92 -1.80
CA PRO A 32 -14.78 23.96 -2.89
C PRO A 32 -14.13 23.76 -4.27
N ALA A 33 -12.84 24.07 -4.41
CA ALA A 33 -12.07 23.93 -5.66
C ALA A 33 -10.57 23.81 -5.36
N TRP A 34 -9.82 23.32 -6.35
CA TRP A 34 -8.35 23.33 -6.29
C TRP A 34 -7.80 24.74 -6.45
N ARG A 35 -6.61 25.02 -5.89
CA ARG A 35 -5.93 26.31 -6.01
C ARG A 35 -5.50 26.65 -7.45
N VAL A 36 -5.36 25.65 -8.28
CA VAL A 36 -5.03 25.78 -9.71
C VAL A 36 -6.10 25.04 -10.49
N GLU A 37 -6.79 25.78 -11.37
CA GLU A 37 -7.64 25.15 -12.37
C GLU A 37 -6.77 24.45 -13.41
N ALA A 38 -7.04 23.17 -13.66
CA ALA A 38 -6.36 22.43 -14.69
C ALA A 38 -6.92 22.85 -16.05
N GLN A 39 -6.09 23.49 -16.88
CA GLN A 39 -6.43 23.73 -18.28
C GLN A 39 -6.50 22.37 -19.00
N ASP A 40 -7.50 22.18 -19.86
CA ASP A 40 -7.71 20.94 -20.62
C ASP A 40 -7.92 19.66 -19.79
N ALA A 41 -8.48 19.80 -18.57
CA ALA A 41 -8.80 18.66 -17.72
C ALA A 41 -9.85 17.73 -18.39
N GLN A 42 -9.63 16.43 -18.34
CA GLN A 42 -10.50 15.41 -18.92
C GLN A 42 -10.93 14.39 -17.86
N ASP A 43 -12.11 13.79 -18.03
CA ASP A 43 -12.58 12.70 -17.17
C ASP A 43 -11.85 11.40 -17.50
N VAL A 44 -10.62 11.29 -16.99
CA VAL A 44 -9.71 10.17 -17.23
C VAL A 44 -9.17 9.55 -15.94
N ALA A 45 -9.65 10.03 -14.79
CA ALA A 45 -9.17 9.59 -13.48
C ALA A 45 -9.35 8.08 -13.24
N ASP A 46 -10.35 7.47 -13.87
CA ASP A 46 -10.68 6.06 -13.74
C ASP A 46 -10.14 5.18 -14.89
N THR A 47 -9.25 5.73 -15.74
CA THR A 47 -8.67 4.97 -16.87
C THR A 47 -7.27 4.46 -16.52
N LEU A 48 -6.81 3.41 -17.24
CA LEU A 48 -5.42 2.96 -17.19
C LEU A 48 -4.52 4.01 -17.84
N TRP A 49 -4.20 5.05 -17.08
CA TRP A 49 -3.54 6.28 -17.54
C TRP A 49 -2.17 6.05 -18.20
N TRP A 50 -1.44 5.00 -17.80
CA TRP A 50 -0.12 4.70 -18.36
C TRP A 50 -0.17 4.34 -19.84
N GLY A 51 -1.23 3.68 -20.33
CA GLY A 51 -1.41 3.40 -21.74
C GLY A 51 -1.51 4.66 -22.62
N ARG A 52 -1.83 5.82 -22.02
CA ARG A 52 -1.90 7.10 -22.72
C ARG A 52 -0.53 7.71 -23.04
N PHE A 53 0.55 7.23 -22.41
CA PHE A 53 1.93 7.55 -22.82
C PHE A 53 2.24 6.96 -24.20
N GLY A 54 1.45 5.97 -24.65
CA GLY A 54 1.55 5.35 -25.95
C GLY A 54 2.85 4.54 -26.11
N ASP A 55 3.39 4.00 -25.04
CA ASP A 55 4.59 3.17 -25.05
C ASP A 55 4.29 1.74 -24.55
N PRO A 56 4.25 0.75 -25.46
CA PRO A 56 3.98 -0.64 -25.09
C PRO A 56 5.00 -1.24 -24.10
N ALA A 57 6.24 -0.71 -24.06
CA ALA A 57 7.23 -1.17 -23.09
C ALA A 57 6.82 -0.77 -21.66
N LEU A 58 6.32 0.44 -21.45
CA LEU A 58 5.77 0.88 -20.18
C LEU A 58 4.58 0.01 -19.75
N ASP A 59 3.65 -0.25 -20.67
CA ASP A 59 2.49 -1.11 -20.40
C ASP A 59 2.93 -2.51 -19.96
N GLY A 60 3.92 -3.10 -20.65
CA GLY A 60 4.50 -4.40 -20.30
C GLY A 60 5.20 -4.40 -18.94
N LEU A 61 5.93 -3.33 -18.61
CA LEU A 61 6.60 -3.21 -17.31
C LEU A 61 5.59 -3.12 -16.15
N ILE A 62 4.53 -2.33 -16.31
CA ILE A 62 3.47 -2.23 -15.29
C ILE A 62 2.74 -3.56 -15.13
N ALA A 63 2.40 -4.24 -16.23
CA ALA A 63 1.77 -5.56 -16.17
C ALA A 63 2.67 -6.59 -15.47
N ALA A 64 3.97 -6.61 -15.75
CA ALA A 64 4.93 -7.48 -15.06
C ALA A 64 5.03 -7.15 -13.57
N ALA A 65 5.09 -5.86 -13.20
CA ALA A 65 5.13 -5.44 -11.81
C ALA A 65 3.89 -5.87 -11.05
N LEU A 66 2.70 -5.72 -11.60
CA LEU A 66 1.44 -6.13 -10.98
C LEU A 66 1.39 -7.64 -10.71
N ASN A 67 2.01 -8.45 -11.57
CA ASN A 67 2.00 -9.91 -11.43
C ASN A 67 3.13 -10.46 -10.54
N GLU A 68 4.30 -9.84 -10.55
CA GLU A 68 5.52 -10.43 -9.97
C GLU A 68 6.05 -9.69 -8.75
N ASN A 69 5.55 -8.46 -8.46
CA ASN A 69 6.05 -7.65 -7.36
C ASN A 69 5.80 -8.32 -6.00
N ARG A 70 6.86 -8.39 -5.17
CA ARG A 70 6.81 -9.07 -3.87
C ARG A 70 6.02 -8.29 -2.81
N ASP A 71 6.06 -6.97 -2.84
CA ASP A 71 5.32 -6.16 -1.87
C ASP A 71 3.80 -6.30 -2.09
N LEU A 72 3.38 -6.43 -3.36
CA LEU A 72 1.99 -6.71 -3.69
C LEU A 72 1.58 -8.11 -3.23
N GLY A 73 2.45 -9.12 -3.39
CA GLY A 73 2.25 -10.46 -2.85
C GLY A 73 2.13 -10.47 -1.31
N ILE A 74 2.97 -9.69 -0.62
CA ILE A 74 2.89 -9.51 0.84
C ILE A 74 1.56 -8.85 1.23
N ALA A 75 1.13 -7.82 0.51
CA ALA A 75 -0.14 -7.16 0.78
C ALA A 75 -1.34 -8.11 0.58
N ALA A 76 -1.33 -8.94 -0.45
CA ALA A 76 -2.35 -9.98 -0.68
C ALA A 76 -2.36 -11.02 0.44
N ALA A 77 -1.20 -11.49 0.89
CA ALA A 77 -1.10 -12.43 2.02
C ALA A 77 -1.64 -11.82 3.33
N ARG A 78 -1.45 -10.51 3.54
CA ARG A 78 -2.05 -9.79 4.68
C ARG A 78 -3.58 -9.78 4.64
N VAL A 79 -4.18 -9.59 3.47
CA VAL A 79 -5.64 -9.70 3.34
C VAL A 79 -6.10 -11.07 3.81
N SER A 80 -5.47 -12.15 3.32
CA SER A 80 -5.80 -13.53 3.76
C SER A 80 -5.56 -13.75 5.26
N GLU A 81 -4.55 -13.11 5.86
CA GLU A 81 -4.35 -13.12 7.32
C GLU A 81 -5.56 -12.50 8.05
N TYR A 82 -6.04 -11.34 7.60
CA TYR A 82 -7.20 -10.68 8.22
C TYR A 82 -8.50 -11.42 7.98
N GLU A 83 -8.67 -12.10 6.83
CA GLU A 83 -9.77 -13.05 6.61
C GLU A 83 -9.75 -14.16 7.67
N GLY A 84 -8.59 -14.76 7.93
CA GLY A 84 -8.41 -15.76 8.99
C GLY A 84 -8.73 -15.21 10.38
N ARG A 85 -8.28 -14.00 10.70
CA ARG A 85 -8.58 -13.34 11.97
C ARG A 85 -10.09 -13.08 12.15
N LEU A 86 -10.77 -12.63 11.09
CA LEU A 86 -12.22 -12.46 11.10
C LEU A 86 -12.94 -13.78 11.37
N MET A 87 -12.49 -14.90 10.75
CA MET A 87 -13.05 -16.21 11.02
C MET A 87 -12.88 -16.63 12.48
N VAL A 88 -11.71 -16.36 13.09
CA VAL A 88 -11.45 -16.62 14.51
C VAL A 88 -12.39 -15.81 15.39
N THR A 89 -12.52 -14.50 15.14
CA THR A 89 -13.41 -13.64 15.93
C THR A 89 -14.88 -14.03 15.79
N ARG A 90 -15.33 -14.44 14.61
CA ARG A 90 -16.69 -14.96 14.39
C ARG A 90 -16.99 -16.26 15.10
N ALA A 91 -15.97 -17.10 15.31
CA ALA A 91 -16.14 -18.33 16.03
C ALA A 91 -16.61 -18.12 17.48
N ASP A 92 -16.26 -17.00 18.12
CA ASP A 92 -16.70 -16.65 19.48
C ASP A 92 -18.21 -16.39 19.58
N LEU A 93 -18.91 -16.13 18.46
CA LEU A 93 -20.37 -16.02 18.39
C LEU A 93 -21.07 -17.38 18.47
N LEU A 94 -20.36 -18.47 18.24
CA LEU A 94 -20.89 -19.84 18.16
C LEU A 94 -20.45 -20.66 19.38
N PRO A 95 -21.22 -21.72 19.73
CA PRO A 95 -20.76 -22.65 20.76
C PRO A 95 -19.52 -23.42 20.31
N SER A 96 -18.55 -23.60 21.23
CA SER A 96 -17.45 -24.51 21.04
C SER A 96 -17.83 -25.91 21.53
N VAL A 97 -17.35 -26.94 20.82
CA VAL A 97 -17.52 -28.33 21.19
C VAL A 97 -16.16 -29.02 21.14
N ASP A 98 -15.79 -29.65 22.23
CA ASP A 98 -14.57 -30.43 22.38
C ASP A 98 -14.83 -31.87 22.74
N ALA A 99 -13.92 -32.77 22.36
CA ALA A 99 -13.90 -34.15 22.78
C ALA A 99 -12.68 -34.38 23.66
N SER A 100 -12.86 -35.04 24.78
CA SER A 100 -11.79 -35.34 25.73
C SER A 100 -11.78 -36.80 26.14
N TYR A 101 -10.57 -37.35 26.35
CA TYR A 101 -10.33 -38.61 26.98
C TYR A 101 -9.28 -38.39 28.08
N GLN A 102 -9.60 -38.85 29.28
CA GLN A 102 -8.71 -38.79 30.43
C GLN A 102 -8.61 -40.15 31.11
N ALA A 103 -7.39 -40.59 31.39
CA ALA A 103 -7.11 -41.77 32.19
C ALA A 103 -6.15 -41.41 33.31
N GLY A 104 -6.47 -41.81 34.52
CA GLY A 104 -5.64 -41.51 35.67
C GLY A 104 -5.69 -42.61 36.73
N LYS A 105 -4.67 -42.67 37.57
CA LYS A 105 -4.65 -43.46 38.80
C LYS A 105 -4.40 -42.53 39.95
N SER A 106 -5.31 -42.48 40.88
CA SER A 106 -5.27 -41.59 42.05
C SER A 106 -5.32 -42.33 43.34
N ARG A 107 -4.60 -41.83 44.35
CA ARG A 107 -4.72 -42.26 45.73
C ARG A 107 -5.19 -41.09 46.58
N ILE A 108 -6.30 -41.24 47.28
CA ILE A 108 -6.82 -40.24 48.20
C ILE A 108 -6.29 -40.57 49.60
N SER A 109 -5.95 -39.54 50.36
CA SER A 109 -5.49 -39.67 51.73
C SER A 109 -6.61 -40.28 52.63
N GLU A 110 -6.26 -41.29 53.40
CA GLU A 110 -7.18 -41.90 54.33
C GLU A 110 -7.42 -41.03 55.60
N HIS A 111 -6.55 -40.04 55.79
CA HIS A 111 -6.63 -39.06 56.92
C HIS A 111 -7.18 -37.67 56.42
N GLY A 112 -7.59 -37.56 55.19
CA GLY A 112 -8.16 -36.33 54.63
C GLY A 112 -9.64 -36.14 55.00
N SER A 113 -10.17 -34.94 54.72
CA SER A 113 -11.58 -34.59 54.94
C SER A 113 -12.54 -35.34 54.00
N SER A 114 -12.07 -35.79 52.87
CA SER A 114 -12.84 -36.55 51.87
C SER A 114 -12.47 -38.05 52.00
N ARG A 115 -13.26 -38.83 52.75
CA ARG A 115 -13.09 -40.29 52.85
C ARG A 115 -13.75 -40.96 51.63
N LEU A 116 -13.01 -41.87 50.98
CA LEU A 116 -13.61 -42.77 50.00
C LEU A 116 -14.61 -43.70 50.69
N SER A 117 -15.71 -44.02 50.02
CA SER A 117 -16.58 -45.09 50.43
C SER A 117 -15.78 -46.40 50.55
N SER A 118 -16.05 -47.25 51.50
CA SER A 118 -15.39 -48.55 51.71
C SER A 118 -15.51 -49.50 50.49
N VAL A 119 -16.31 -49.16 49.50
CA VAL A 119 -16.53 -49.91 48.25
C VAL A 119 -15.52 -49.56 47.15
N VAL A 120 -14.80 -48.45 47.29
CA VAL A 120 -13.84 -48.00 46.25
C VAL A 120 -12.42 -48.35 46.69
N ALA A 121 -11.69 -49.09 45.86
CA ALA A 121 -10.28 -49.40 46.11
C ALA A 121 -9.43 -48.09 46.15
N ASN A 122 -8.47 -48.05 47.08
CA ASN A 122 -7.54 -46.93 47.17
C ASN A 122 -6.09 -47.44 47.10
N PRO A 123 -5.34 -47.24 46.01
CA PRO A 123 -5.60 -46.30 44.88
C PRO A 123 -6.66 -46.84 43.88
N PHE A 124 -7.35 -45.94 43.18
CA PHE A 124 -8.32 -46.25 42.17
C PHE A 124 -7.91 -45.73 40.78
N HIS A 125 -8.37 -46.38 39.75
CA HIS A 125 -8.29 -45.89 38.38
C HIS A 125 -9.54 -45.05 38.04
N GLN A 126 -9.38 -44.03 37.18
CA GLN A 126 -10.48 -43.26 36.66
C GLN A 126 -10.26 -43.07 35.17
N TYR A 127 -11.26 -43.50 34.39
CA TYR A 127 -11.32 -43.32 32.94
C TYR A 127 -12.53 -42.45 32.62
N GLN A 128 -12.33 -41.41 31.84
CA GLN A 128 -13.38 -40.51 31.37
C GLN A 128 -13.23 -40.28 29.87
N ALA A 129 -14.34 -40.34 29.14
CA ALA A 129 -14.40 -39.97 27.75
C ALA A 129 -15.70 -39.22 27.48
N GLY A 130 -15.67 -38.15 26.71
CA GLY A 130 -16.89 -37.38 26.46
C GLY A 130 -16.69 -36.17 25.59
N PHE A 131 -17.80 -35.47 25.41
CA PHE A 131 -17.88 -34.20 24.71
C PHE A 131 -18.26 -33.10 25.72
N GLY A 132 -17.57 -31.98 25.62
CA GLY A 132 -17.89 -30.74 26.28
C GLY A 132 -18.44 -29.74 25.27
N ALA A 133 -19.39 -28.92 25.69
CA ALA A 133 -19.84 -27.77 24.92
C ALA A 133 -19.86 -26.52 25.80
N SER A 134 -19.39 -25.40 25.29
CA SER A 134 -19.44 -24.11 25.99
C SER A 134 -19.84 -23.00 25.04
N TRP A 135 -20.66 -22.08 25.51
CA TRP A 135 -21.12 -20.93 24.76
C TRP A 135 -21.37 -19.76 25.69
N GLU A 136 -20.80 -18.60 25.35
CA GLU A 136 -21.15 -17.34 26.00
C GLU A 136 -22.18 -16.60 25.16
N LEU A 137 -23.32 -16.24 25.78
CA LEU A 137 -24.39 -15.52 25.11
C LEU A 137 -24.02 -14.06 24.95
N ASP A 138 -23.98 -13.58 23.70
CA ASP A 138 -23.63 -12.20 23.37
C ASP A 138 -24.81 -11.23 23.56
N ILE A 139 -25.31 -11.12 24.82
CA ILE A 139 -26.45 -10.23 25.16
C ILE A 139 -26.05 -8.76 24.96
N TRP A 140 -24.84 -8.39 25.35
CA TRP A 140 -24.35 -7.01 25.38
C TRP A 140 -23.63 -6.59 24.10
N GLY A 141 -23.47 -7.48 23.15
CA GLY A 141 -22.85 -7.22 21.85
C GLY A 141 -21.33 -7.18 21.89
N ARG A 142 -20.68 -7.81 22.86
CA ARG A 142 -19.23 -7.88 22.95
C ARG A 142 -18.61 -8.53 21.70
N TYR A 143 -19.09 -9.71 21.36
CA TYR A 143 -18.58 -10.47 20.21
C TYR A 143 -19.05 -9.87 18.88
N ARG A 144 -20.26 -9.31 18.81
CA ARG A 144 -20.73 -8.59 17.63
C ARG A 144 -19.90 -7.33 17.36
N ARG A 145 -19.49 -6.58 18.39
CA ARG A 145 -18.61 -5.42 18.23
C ARG A 145 -17.17 -5.84 17.89
N ALA A 146 -16.70 -6.97 18.41
CA ALA A 146 -15.42 -7.55 17.99
C ALA A 146 -15.44 -7.99 16.51
N ASP A 147 -16.53 -8.62 16.03
CA ASP A 147 -16.73 -8.99 14.62
C ASP A 147 -16.77 -7.73 13.71
N GLU A 148 -17.51 -6.70 14.12
CA GLU A 148 -17.55 -5.39 13.41
C GLU A 148 -16.13 -4.80 13.30
N ALA A 149 -15.35 -4.83 14.39
CA ALA A 149 -13.97 -4.35 14.39
C ALA A 149 -13.07 -5.20 13.47
N ALA A 150 -13.16 -6.53 13.55
CA ALA A 150 -12.37 -7.43 12.71
C ALA A 150 -12.71 -7.33 11.22
N LEU A 151 -13.99 -7.13 10.88
CA LEU A 151 -14.42 -6.87 9.50
C LEU A 151 -13.85 -5.53 8.98
N ALA A 152 -13.90 -4.48 9.78
CA ALA A 152 -13.33 -3.20 9.41
C ALA A 152 -11.80 -3.28 9.25
N ASP A 153 -11.10 -4.04 10.10
CA ASP A 153 -9.66 -4.30 9.94
C ASP A 153 -9.35 -5.05 8.63
N LEU A 154 -10.18 -6.01 8.23
CA LEU A 154 -10.06 -6.69 6.92
C LEU A 154 -10.23 -5.70 5.77
N LEU A 155 -11.28 -4.86 5.81
CA LEU A 155 -11.50 -3.84 4.79
C LEU A 155 -10.34 -2.83 4.73
N ALA A 156 -9.76 -2.46 5.87
CA ALA A 156 -8.57 -1.61 5.92
C ALA A 156 -7.34 -2.29 5.26
N ALA A 157 -7.18 -3.61 5.44
CA ALA A 157 -6.11 -4.36 4.78
C ALA A 157 -6.30 -4.45 3.25
N GLU A 158 -7.55 -4.59 2.77
CA GLU A 158 -7.86 -4.53 1.33
C GLU A 158 -7.52 -3.17 0.73
N GLU A 159 -7.88 -2.07 1.40
CA GLU A 159 -7.53 -0.73 0.94
C GLU A 159 -6.02 -0.48 1.00
N THR A 160 -5.31 -1.06 1.96
CA THR A 160 -3.84 -1.05 2.00
C THR A 160 -3.26 -1.73 0.76
N ARG A 161 -3.79 -2.89 0.34
CA ARG A 161 -3.37 -3.58 -0.89
C ARG A 161 -3.60 -2.71 -2.12
N ARG A 162 -4.75 -2.04 -2.22
CA ARG A 162 -5.03 -1.06 -3.29
C ARG A 162 -4.03 0.09 -3.31
N GLY A 163 -3.65 0.60 -2.13
CA GLY A 163 -2.61 1.61 -1.98
C GLY A 163 -1.24 1.16 -2.47
N VAL A 164 -0.90 -0.13 -2.29
CA VAL A 164 0.32 -0.73 -2.85
C VAL A 164 0.26 -0.76 -4.37
N ILE A 165 -0.84 -1.18 -4.99
CA ILE A 165 -1.04 -1.16 -6.45
C ILE A 165 -0.84 0.27 -6.99
N LEU A 166 -1.50 1.25 -6.38
CA LEU A 166 -1.41 2.66 -6.74
C LEU A 166 0.04 3.15 -6.76
N SER A 167 0.76 2.86 -5.68
CA SER A 167 2.15 3.30 -5.51
C SER A 167 3.11 2.56 -6.43
N LEU A 168 2.91 1.27 -6.65
CA LEU A 168 3.72 0.44 -7.54
C LEU A 168 3.65 0.93 -8.99
N CYS A 169 2.44 1.11 -9.54
CA CYS A 169 2.26 1.60 -10.90
C CYS A 169 2.92 2.98 -11.10
N ALA A 170 2.74 3.89 -10.13
CA ALA A 170 3.37 5.20 -10.18
C ALA A 170 4.91 5.11 -10.10
N SER A 171 5.45 4.24 -9.25
CA SER A 171 6.91 4.06 -9.11
C SER A 171 7.54 3.46 -10.36
N VAL A 172 6.89 2.48 -10.99
CA VAL A 172 7.36 1.89 -12.26
C VAL A 172 7.35 2.94 -13.37
N ALA A 173 6.26 3.69 -13.51
CA ALA A 173 6.16 4.72 -14.55
C ALA A 173 7.18 5.85 -14.35
N THR A 174 7.32 6.35 -13.13
CA THR A 174 8.32 7.38 -12.79
C THR A 174 9.74 6.88 -13.03
N GLY A 175 10.03 5.64 -12.62
CA GLY A 175 11.32 5.01 -12.82
C GLY A 175 11.65 4.80 -14.29
N TYR A 176 10.66 4.44 -15.12
CA TYR A 176 10.82 4.26 -16.54
C TYR A 176 11.05 5.61 -17.27
N VAL A 177 10.29 6.64 -16.93
CA VAL A 177 10.50 8.00 -17.47
C VAL A 177 11.91 8.52 -17.11
N ASN A 178 12.35 8.32 -15.88
CA ASN A 178 13.72 8.68 -15.47
C ASN A 178 14.78 7.92 -16.26
N LEU A 179 14.54 6.64 -16.58
CA LEU A 179 15.43 5.84 -17.41
C LEU A 179 15.54 6.39 -18.82
N LEU A 180 14.42 6.80 -19.44
CA LEU A 180 14.40 7.43 -20.77
C LEU A 180 15.11 8.80 -20.77
N ASP A 181 15.00 9.58 -19.70
CA ASP A 181 15.74 10.81 -19.53
C ASP A 181 17.25 10.56 -19.48
N LEU A 182 17.68 9.58 -18.68
CA LEU A 182 19.11 9.21 -18.60
C LEU A 182 19.65 8.72 -19.95
N ASP A 183 18.88 7.95 -20.70
CA ASP A 183 19.24 7.54 -22.06
C ASP A 183 19.40 8.76 -23.00
N ASN A 184 18.49 9.75 -22.90
CA ASN A 184 18.57 10.98 -23.67
C ASN A 184 19.78 11.83 -23.26
N GLN A 185 20.04 11.96 -21.95
CA GLN A 185 21.25 12.65 -21.45
C GLN A 185 22.53 11.97 -21.95
N LEU A 186 22.57 10.63 -22.00
CA LEU A 186 23.69 9.87 -22.53
C LEU A 186 23.89 10.14 -24.04
N LEU A 187 22.80 10.20 -24.80
CA LEU A 187 22.84 10.55 -26.22
C LEU A 187 23.41 11.95 -26.44
N ILE A 188 22.94 12.93 -25.68
CA ILE A 188 23.45 14.31 -25.71
C ILE A 188 24.96 14.32 -25.38
N ALA A 189 25.36 13.66 -24.28
CA ALA A 189 26.76 13.62 -23.85
C ALA A 189 27.68 12.96 -24.90
N ARG A 190 27.27 11.84 -25.48
CA ARG A 190 28.05 11.15 -26.52
C ARG A 190 28.17 11.99 -27.82
N ARG A 191 27.06 12.62 -28.24
CA ARG A 191 27.08 13.54 -29.40
C ARG A 191 28.01 14.72 -29.17
N THR A 192 27.96 15.34 -28.00
CA THR A 192 28.85 16.45 -27.63
C THR A 192 30.31 15.99 -27.55
N ALA A 193 30.60 14.83 -26.97
CA ALA A 193 31.94 14.26 -26.94
C ALA A 193 32.50 14.00 -28.33
N GLU A 194 31.71 13.45 -29.24
CA GLU A 194 32.12 13.23 -30.65
C GLU A 194 32.45 14.54 -31.37
N ASN A 195 31.59 15.58 -31.20
CA ASN A 195 31.81 16.87 -31.80
C ASN A 195 33.08 17.55 -31.25
N THR A 196 33.27 17.54 -29.93
CA THR A 196 34.45 18.11 -29.31
C THR A 196 35.71 17.32 -29.68
N LYS A 197 35.63 16.00 -29.85
CA LYS A 197 36.74 15.17 -30.34
C LYS A 197 37.21 15.61 -31.74
N LYS A 198 36.28 15.81 -32.69
CA LYS A 198 36.56 16.32 -34.02
C LYS A 198 37.30 17.67 -33.94
N THR A 199 36.89 18.52 -33.01
CA THR A 199 37.56 19.80 -32.77
C THR A 199 38.96 19.63 -32.22
N VAL A 200 39.19 18.72 -31.24
CA VAL A 200 40.54 18.39 -30.75
C VAL A 200 41.43 17.94 -31.89
N ASP A 201 40.98 17.02 -32.75
CA ASP A 201 41.75 16.48 -33.88
C ASP A 201 42.12 17.59 -34.88
N LEU A 202 41.19 18.50 -35.16
CA LEU A 202 41.45 19.65 -36.03
C LEU A 202 42.49 20.59 -35.46
N PHE A 203 42.45 20.89 -34.15
CA PHE A 203 43.37 21.77 -33.45
C PHE A 203 44.78 21.16 -33.38
N GLU A 204 44.86 19.85 -33.19
CA GLU A 204 46.18 19.15 -33.23
C GLU A 204 46.84 19.26 -34.63
N VAL A 205 46.07 19.19 -35.70
CA VAL A 205 46.61 19.39 -37.05
C VAL A 205 47.01 20.85 -37.28
N ARG A 206 46.19 21.83 -36.86
CA ARG A 206 46.50 23.27 -37.00
C ARG A 206 47.70 23.70 -36.14
N SER A 207 47.90 23.13 -34.98
CA SER A 207 49.07 23.41 -34.14
C SER A 207 50.38 22.93 -34.78
N LYS A 208 50.37 21.72 -35.37
CA LYS A 208 51.54 21.24 -36.15
C LYS A 208 51.92 22.17 -37.29
N GLY A 209 50.92 22.92 -37.83
CA GLY A 209 51.11 23.97 -38.81
C GLY A 209 51.48 25.36 -38.24
N GLY A 210 51.58 25.47 -36.89
CA GLY A 210 51.90 26.75 -36.22
C GLY A 210 50.76 27.79 -36.21
N VAL A 211 49.49 27.37 -36.48
CA VAL A 211 48.35 28.27 -36.64
C VAL A 211 47.56 28.41 -35.33
N VAL A 212 47.68 27.49 -34.38
CA VAL A 212 46.95 27.41 -33.13
C VAL A 212 47.91 27.35 -31.96
N SER A 213 47.66 28.07 -30.87
CA SER A 213 48.47 28.11 -29.67
C SER A 213 48.27 26.86 -28.75
N ASP A 214 49.30 26.54 -27.95
CA ASP A 214 49.19 25.47 -26.93
C ASP A 214 48.08 25.75 -25.90
N LEU A 215 47.76 27.01 -25.67
CA LEU A 215 46.67 27.43 -24.80
C LEU A 215 45.32 26.94 -25.36
N GLU A 216 45.03 27.22 -26.63
CA GLU A 216 43.80 26.83 -27.28
C GLU A 216 43.62 25.32 -27.36
N ILE A 217 44.70 24.57 -27.67
CA ILE A 217 44.68 23.09 -27.60
C ILE A 217 44.36 22.58 -26.23
N SER A 218 44.97 23.16 -25.18
CA SER A 218 44.73 22.76 -23.79
C SER A 218 43.29 23.02 -23.36
N GLN A 219 42.67 24.13 -23.83
CA GLN A 219 41.26 24.47 -23.57
C GLN A 219 40.33 23.43 -24.22
N VAL A 220 40.53 23.09 -25.50
CA VAL A 220 39.71 22.11 -26.21
C VAL A 220 39.83 20.72 -25.60
N LYS A 221 41.08 20.30 -25.25
CA LYS A 221 41.34 19.01 -24.58
C LYS A 221 40.69 18.95 -23.20
N SER A 222 40.72 20.05 -22.44
CA SER A 222 40.02 20.15 -21.15
C SER A 222 38.52 19.99 -21.29
N GLN A 223 37.90 20.64 -22.26
CA GLN A 223 36.46 20.52 -22.54
C GLN A 223 36.09 19.10 -23.00
N TYR A 224 36.88 18.49 -23.85
CA TYR A 224 36.67 17.11 -24.26
C TYR A 224 36.75 16.16 -23.07
N ALA A 225 37.78 16.29 -22.22
CA ALA A 225 37.90 15.51 -21.01
C ALA A 225 36.71 15.71 -20.06
N LEU A 226 36.24 16.94 -19.88
CA LEU A 226 35.03 17.24 -19.07
C LEU A 226 33.81 16.49 -19.60
N THR A 227 33.58 16.53 -20.91
CA THR A 227 32.45 15.82 -21.54
C THR A 227 32.58 14.29 -21.36
N LEU A 228 33.81 13.75 -21.49
CA LEU A 228 34.04 12.32 -21.27
C LEU A 228 33.77 11.88 -19.82
N THR A 229 33.96 12.74 -18.81
CA THR A 229 33.63 12.38 -17.40
C THR A 229 32.14 12.21 -17.18
N ARG A 230 31.27 12.88 -17.98
CA ARG A 230 29.83 12.78 -17.88
C ARG A 230 29.30 11.41 -18.32
N ILE A 231 29.91 10.81 -19.34
CA ILE A 231 29.42 9.55 -19.93
C ILE A 231 29.36 8.42 -18.88
N PRO A 232 30.47 8.03 -18.22
CA PRO A 232 30.41 6.95 -17.22
C PRO A 232 29.55 7.31 -16.00
N ALA A 233 29.42 8.58 -15.68
CA ALA A 233 28.53 9.02 -14.61
C ALA A 233 27.06 8.75 -14.97
N ILE A 234 26.63 9.03 -16.19
CA ILE A 234 25.27 8.76 -16.67
C ILE A 234 25.07 7.24 -16.85
N GLU A 235 26.03 6.52 -17.42
CA GLU A 235 25.95 5.05 -17.58
C GLU A 235 25.77 4.34 -16.24
N LYS A 236 26.46 4.81 -15.18
CA LYS A 236 26.25 4.34 -13.82
C LYS A 236 24.80 4.58 -13.36
N LEU A 237 24.24 5.77 -13.60
CA LEU A 237 22.88 6.10 -13.20
C LEU A 237 21.85 5.23 -13.95
N ILE A 238 22.09 4.96 -15.25
CA ILE A 238 21.27 4.03 -16.04
C ILE A 238 21.26 2.65 -15.41
N ALA A 239 22.43 2.09 -15.10
CA ALA A 239 22.54 0.78 -14.49
C ALA A 239 21.84 0.70 -13.12
N LEU A 240 21.97 1.75 -12.29
CA LEU A 240 21.27 1.83 -11.00
C LEU A 240 19.75 1.92 -11.19
N GLN A 241 19.29 2.68 -12.17
CA GLN A 241 17.86 2.81 -12.48
C GLN A 241 17.25 1.50 -13.02
N GLU A 242 17.99 0.76 -13.86
CA GLU A 242 17.58 -0.57 -14.32
C GLU A 242 17.47 -1.57 -13.17
N ASN A 243 18.41 -1.52 -12.22
CA ASN A 243 18.36 -2.35 -11.02
C ASN A 243 17.14 -2.02 -10.16
N ALA A 244 16.86 -0.73 -9.97
CA ALA A 244 15.67 -0.28 -9.22
C ALA A 244 14.36 -0.72 -9.88
N LEU A 245 14.25 -0.58 -11.20
CA LEU A 245 13.10 -1.07 -11.95
C LEU A 245 12.98 -2.60 -11.87
N SER A 246 14.10 -3.34 -12.02
CA SER A 246 14.09 -4.80 -11.89
C SER A 246 13.55 -5.24 -10.52
N PHE A 247 13.92 -4.54 -9.45
CA PHE A 247 13.39 -4.80 -8.11
C PHE A 247 11.87 -4.58 -8.03
N LEU A 248 11.36 -3.47 -8.61
CA LEU A 248 9.92 -3.21 -8.68
C LEU A 248 9.17 -4.27 -9.50
N LEU A 249 9.83 -4.85 -10.50
CA LEU A 249 9.30 -5.97 -11.30
C LEU A 249 9.40 -7.33 -10.60
N GLY A 250 9.88 -7.40 -9.36
CA GLY A 250 10.01 -8.64 -8.58
C GLY A 250 11.08 -9.61 -9.09
N ARG A 251 12.03 -9.14 -9.92
CA ARG A 251 13.08 -9.95 -10.53
C ARG A 251 14.49 -9.47 -10.17
N ASN A 252 15.48 -10.32 -10.44
CA ASN A 252 16.89 -9.97 -10.23
C ASN A 252 17.30 -8.82 -11.16
N PRO A 253 18.30 -7.99 -10.74
CA PRO A 253 18.85 -6.91 -11.55
C PRO A 253 19.23 -7.34 -12.97
N GLY A 254 18.82 -6.56 -13.96
CA GLY A 254 19.09 -6.82 -15.36
C GLY A 254 18.62 -5.66 -16.25
N PRO A 255 18.92 -5.73 -17.54
CA PRO A 255 18.55 -4.67 -18.48
C PRO A 255 17.02 -4.55 -18.60
N ILE A 256 16.56 -3.30 -18.76
CA ILE A 256 15.16 -2.96 -18.98
C ILE A 256 14.96 -2.62 -20.46
N ALA A 257 13.94 -3.20 -21.09
CA ALA A 257 13.59 -2.87 -22.47
C ALA A 257 13.06 -1.42 -22.56
N ARG A 258 13.46 -0.71 -23.62
CA ARG A 258 12.94 0.62 -23.98
C ARG A 258 12.02 0.47 -25.20
N GLY A 259 10.91 1.19 -25.18
CA GLY A 259 10.00 1.27 -26.32
C GLY A 259 10.27 2.54 -27.12
N LYS A 260 9.95 3.68 -26.56
CA LYS A 260 10.13 4.99 -27.17
C LYS A 260 11.27 5.78 -26.49
N THR A 261 11.73 6.83 -27.18
CA THR A 261 12.53 7.89 -26.53
C THR A 261 11.60 8.79 -25.72
N ILE A 262 12.19 9.60 -24.84
CA ILE A 262 11.41 10.56 -24.03
C ILE A 262 10.62 11.55 -24.91
N ASP A 263 11.18 11.97 -26.05
CA ASP A 263 10.52 12.84 -27.04
C ASP A 263 9.37 12.15 -27.77
N GLY A 264 9.36 10.84 -27.83
CA GLY A 264 8.33 10.02 -28.47
C GLY A 264 7.14 9.69 -27.57
N LEU A 265 7.21 10.00 -26.28
CA LEU A 265 6.11 9.80 -25.35
C LEU A 265 4.99 10.81 -25.60
N ALA A 266 3.74 10.34 -25.56
CA ALA A 266 2.59 11.23 -25.54
C ALA A 266 2.38 11.78 -24.11
N LEU A 267 2.05 13.07 -24.01
CA LEU A 267 1.71 13.67 -22.70
C LEU A 267 0.23 13.40 -22.41
N PRO A 268 -0.10 12.59 -21.39
CA PRO A 268 -1.48 12.35 -21.02
C PRO A 268 -2.20 13.65 -20.58
N PRO A 269 -3.53 13.73 -20.74
CA PRO A 269 -4.29 14.88 -20.27
C PRO A 269 -4.31 14.93 -18.74
N VAL A 270 -4.49 16.14 -18.21
CA VAL A 270 -4.69 16.33 -16.75
C VAL A 270 -6.05 15.74 -16.34
N PRO A 271 -6.12 14.88 -15.30
CA PRO A 271 -7.38 14.33 -14.85
C PRO A 271 -8.27 15.39 -14.20
N GLN A 272 -9.59 15.31 -14.47
CA GLN A 272 -10.61 16.09 -13.76
C GLN A 272 -10.94 15.43 -12.43
N GLY A 273 -11.29 16.23 -11.42
CA GLY A 273 -11.82 15.74 -10.15
C GLY A 273 -12.09 16.88 -9.17
N LEU A 274 -13.17 16.73 -8.39
CA LEU A 274 -13.46 17.65 -7.29
C LEU A 274 -12.69 17.23 -6.03
N PRO A 275 -12.36 18.17 -5.13
CA PRO A 275 -11.71 17.84 -3.86
C PRO A 275 -12.49 16.81 -3.04
N SER A 276 -13.82 16.86 -3.03
CA SER A 276 -14.69 15.91 -2.33
C SER A 276 -14.57 14.47 -2.83
N ASP A 277 -14.28 14.28 -4.12
CA ASP A 277 -14.19 12.94 -4.72
C ASP A 277 -13.04 12.10 -4.13
N LEU A 278 -11.98 12.77 -3.63
CA LEU A 278 -10.85 12.09 -3.01
C LEU A 278 -11.26 11.25 -1.80
N LEU A 279 -12.26 11.70 -1.03
CA LEU A 279 -12.74 11.02 0.16
C LEU A 279 -13.31 9.63 -0.16
N GLU A 280 -13.82 9.44 -1.38
CA GLU A 280 -14.39 8.17 -1.84
C GLU A 280 -13.43 7.33 -2.70
N ARG A 281 -12.41 7.95 -3.29
CA ARG A 281 -11.54 7.31 -4.29
C ARG A 281 -10.20 6.88 -3.75
N ARG A 282 -9.63 7.60 -2.79
CA ARG A 282 -8.27 7.33 -2.29
C ARG A 282 -8.22 6.14 -1.32
N PRO A 283 -7.41 5.12 -1.65
CA PRO A 283 -7.28 3.94 -0.78
C PRO A 283 -6.74 4.27 0.62
N ASP A 284 -5.83 5.23 0.76
CA ASP A 284 -5.26 5.63 2.06
C ASP A 284 -6.28 6.31 2.97
N ILE A 285 -7.20 7.11 2.41
CA ILE A 285 -8.31 7.72 3.17
C ILE A 285 -9.30 6.63 3.60
N ARG A 286 -9.69 5.74 2.68
CA ARG A 286 -10.61 4.64 2.96
C ARG A 286 -10.02 3.67 3.99
N GLN A 287 -8.74 3.36 3.91
CA GLN A 287 -8.03 2.56 4.91
C GLN A 287 -8.09 3.21 6.29
N ALA A 288 -7.81 4.51 6.39
CA ALA A 288 -7.85 5.25 7.65
C ALA A 288 -9.28 5.33 8.20
N GLU A 289 -10.30 5.46 7.35
CA GLU A 289 -11.71 5.42 7.74
C GLU A 289 -12.08 4.04 8.32
N GLN A 290 -11.72 2.93 7.64
CA GLN A 290 -11.99 1.59 8.15
C GLN A 290 -11.28 1.33 9.49
N SER A 291 -10.07 1.83 9.67
CA SER A 291 -9.39 1.78 10.96
C SER A 291 -10.15 2.55 12.06
N LEU A 292 -10.80 3.66 11.71
CA LEU A 292 -11.64 4.43 12.64
C LEU A 292 -12.94 3.68 12.98
N VAL A 293 -13.56 2.99 12.02
CA VAL A 293 -14.70 2.08 12.25
C VAL A 293 -14.32 1.00 13.25
N ALA A 294 -13.19 0.33 13.04
CA ALA A 294 -12.68 -0.71 13.95
C ALA A 294 -12.44 -0.18 15.36
N ALA A 295 -11.77 0.98 15.49
CA ALA A 295 -11.52 1.59 16.80
C ALA A 295 -12.82 2.01 17.51
N ASN A 296 -13.83 2.49 16.76
CA ASN A 296 -15.14 2.83 17.30
C ASN A 296 -15.88 1.59 17.83
N ALA A 297 -15.86 0.47 17.10
CA ALA A 297 -16.48 -0.78 17.52
C ALA A 297 -15.82 -1.34 18.79
N ARG A 298 -14.49 -1.23 18.93
CA ARG A 298 -13.74 -1.63 20.14
C ARG A 298 -14.13 -0.87 21.41
N ILE A 299 -14.70 0.34 21.31
CA ILE A 299 -15.29 1.01 22.48
C ILE A 299 -16.49 0.22 22.99
N GLY A 300 -17.34 -0.30 22.09
CA GLY A 300 -18.48 -1.12 22.46
C GLY A 300 -18.06 -2.43 23.14
N GLU A 301 -17.03 -3.08 22.59
CA GLU A 301 -16.42 -4.27 23.19
C GLU A 301 -15.90 -3.97 24.62
N ALA A 302 -15.14 -2.90 24.82
CA ALA A 302 -14.63 -2.50 26.13
C ALA A 302 -15.74 -2.12 27.11
N ARG A 303 -16.81 -1.46 26.66
CA ARG A 303 -17.98 -1.11 27.50
C ARG A 303 -18.76 -2.33 27.95
N SER A 304 -18.82 -3.39 27.13
CA SER A 304 -19.51 -4.62 27.49
C SER A 304 -18.92 -5.31 28.72
N LEU A 305 -17.64 -5.08 29.00
CA LEU A 305 -16.96 -5.64 30.20
C LEU A 305 -17.51 -5.14 31.53
N TYR A 306 -18.30 -4.07 31.59
CA TYR A 306 -18.99 -3.65 32.80
C TYR A 306 -20.21 -4.53 33.13
N PHE A 307 -20.66 -5.33 32.19
CA PHE A 307 -21.91 -6.09 32.32
C PHE A 307 -21.64 -7.56 32.57
N PRO A 308 -22.62 -8.29 33.19
CA PRO A 308 -22.47 -9.71 33.47
C PRO A 308 -22.28 -10.54 32.21
N SER A 309 -21.33 -11.46 32.19
CA SER A 309 -21.25 -12.54 31.20
C SER A 309 -22.24 -13.67 31.54
N ILE A 310 -22.88 -14.22 30.52
CA ILE A 310 -23.82 -15.33 30.63
C ILE A 310 -23.29 -16.49 29.84
N SER A 311 -22.87 -17.56 30.51
CA SER A 311 -22.32 -18.76 29.90
C SER A 311 -23.26 -19.95 30.00
N LEU A 312 -23.33 -20.74 28.96
CA LEU A 312 -23.98 -22.05 28.91
C LEU A 312 -22.92 -23.12 28.74
N THR A 313 -23.02 -24.18 29.54
CA THR A 313 -22.11 -25.31 29.46
C THR A 313 -22.90 -26.62 29.42
N GLY A 314 -22.39 -27.59 28.67
CA GLY A 314 -22.95 -28.94 28.60
C GLY A 314 -21.85 -29.98 28.51
N ALA A 315 -22.06 -31.12 29.10
CA ALA A 315 -21.18 -32.26 28.97
C ALA A 315 -21.99 -33.55 28.80
N TYR A 316 -21.52 -34.42 27.95
CA TYR A 316 -22.07 -35.77 27.74
C TYR A 316 -20.93 -36.74 27.52
N GLY A 317 -20.92 -37.87 28.28
CA GLY A 317 -19.84 -38.84 28.18
C GLY A 317 -20.00 -40.05 29.05
N TRP A 318 -18.88 -40.65 29.39
CA TRP A 318 -18.77 -41.82 30.20
C TRP A 318 -17.67 -41.67 31.25
N SER A 319 -17.89 -42.25 32.43
CA SER A 319 -16.91 -42.30 33.51
C SER A 319 -16.93 -43.67 34.16
N SER A 320 -15.76 -44.31 34.33
CA SER A 320 -15.64 -45.62 34.94
C SER A 320 -14.32 -45.81 35.67
N THR A 321 -14.30 -46.67 36.68
CA THR A 321 -13.08 -47.14 37.35
C THR A 321 -12.35 -48.26 36.60
N HIS A 322 -13.00 -48.89 35.59
CA HIS A 322 -12.45 -49.93 34.77
C HIS A 322 -12.61 -49.57 33.29
N LEU A 323 -11.54 -49.68 32.50
CA LEU A 323 -11.56 -49.33 31.10
C LEU A 323 -12.56 -50.20 30.29
N SER A 324 -12.73 -51.48 30.65
CA SER A 324 -13.69 -52.39 30.03
C SER A 324 -15.15 -52.00 30.19
N ASP A 325 -15.45 -51.14 31.15
CA ASP A 325 -16.82 -50.73 31.49
C ASP A 325 -17.11 -49.30 31.02
N LEU A 326 -16.10 -48.59 30.50
CA LEU A 326 -16.20 -47.18 30.16
C LEU A 326 -17.36 -46.87 29.20
N LEU A 327 -17.54 -47.64 28.15
CA LEU A 327 -18.58 -47.38 27.12
C LEU A 327 -19.92 -48.08 27.41
N LYS A 328 -20.07 -48.74 28.59
CA LYS A 328 -21.32 -49.39 28.99
C LYS A 328 -22.34 -48.35 29.45
N THR A 329 -23.62 -48.68 29.27
CA THR A 329 -24.73 -47.77 29.68
C THR A 329 -24.66 -47.25 31.11
N PRO A 330 -24.27 -48.04 32.14
CA PRO A 330 -24.17 -47.54 33.51
C PRO A 330 -23.06 -46.49 33.73
N ALA A 331 -22.08 -46.39 32.83
CA ALA A 331 -21.00 -45.43 32.89
C ALA A 331 -21.36 -44.05 32.32
N ARG A 332 -22.53 -43.86 31.72
CA ARG A 332 -22.98 -42.60 31.11
C ARG A 332 -23.08 -41.52 32.15
N VAL A 333 -22.55 -40.34 31.81
CA VAL A 333 -22.65 -39.12 32.61
C VAL A 333 -23.04 -37.96 31.71
N TRP A 334 -23.86 -37.07 32.21
CA TRP A 334 -24.18 -35.82 31.51
C TRP A 334 -24.44 -34.71 32.52
N SER A 335 -24.16 -33.51 32.10
CA SER A 335 -24.49 -32.30 32.85
C SER A 335 -24.79 -31.16 31.89
N TRP A 336 -25.61 -30.26 32.32
CA TRP A 336 -25.80 -28.96 31.68
C TRP A 336 -25.96 -27.90 32.75
N GLY A 337 -25.55 -26.68 32.43
CA GLY A 337 -25.64 -25.57 33.36
C GLY A 337 -25.57 -24.25 32.67
N GLY A 338 -26.01 -23.21 33.35
CA GLY A 338 -25.80 -21.82 32.97
C GLY A 338 -25.21 -21.06 34.13
N GLY A 339 -24.28 -20.17 33.84
CA GLY A 339 -23.63 -19.31 34.81
C GLY A 339 -23.80 -17.84 34.46
N ILE A 340 -23.95 -16.99 35.46
CA ILE A 340 -23.92 -15.52 35.30
C ILE A 340 -22.80 -15.01 36.20
N THR A 341 -21.82 -14.32 35.59
CA THR A 341 -20.70 -13.76 36.35
C THR A 341 -20.64 -12.25 36.06
N ALA A 342 -20.72 -11.45 37.14
CA ALA A 342 -20.65 -10.00 37.05
C ALA A 342 -19.40 -9.48 37.78
N PRO A 343 -18.58 -8.60 37.17
CA PRO A 343 -17.47 -7.96 37.84
C PRO A 343 -18.00 -6.94 38.86
N ILE A 344 -17.65 -7.13 40.17
CA ILE A 344 -18.02 -6.19 41.23
C ILE A 344 -16.87 -5.24 41.53
N PHE A 345 -15.64 -5.76 41.55
CA PHE A 345 -14.44 -4.97 41.82
C PHE A 345 -13.23 -5.56 41.09
N GLU A 346 -12.71 -4.80 40.15
CA GLU A 346 -11.57 -5.18 39.30
C GLU A 346 -10.36 -4.22 39.46
N GLY A 347 -10.27 -3.52 40.61
CA GLY A 347 -9.16 -2.58 40.86
C GLY A 347 -9.01 -1.45 39.83
N GLY A 348 -10.07 -1.13 39.08
CA GLY A 348 -10.04 -0.13 38.02
C GLY A 348 -9.69 -0.64 36.62
N ALA A 349 -9.43 -1.94 36.43
CA ALA A 349 -9.02 -2.52 35.14
C ALA A 349 -10.01 -2.23 34.01
N ILE A 350 -11.31 -2.47 34.21
CA ILE A 350 -12.35 -2.21 33.19
C ILE A 350 -12.43 -0.74 32.84
N ARG A 351 -12.32 0.16 33.83
CA ARG A 351 -12.28 1.60 33.59
C ARG A 351 -11.05 1.99 32.75
N GLY A 352 -9.89 1.39 33.07
CA GLY A 352 -8.66 1.57 32.30
C GLY A 352 -8.80 1.14 30.86
N GLN A 353 -9.36 -0.05 30.60
CA GLN A 353 -9.59 -0.57 29.24
C GLN A 353 -10.53 0.31 28.42
N ASN A 354 -11.61 0.80 29.02
CA ASN A 354 -12.51 1.75 28.34
C ASN A 354 -11.79 3.05 27.98
N ARG A 355 -10.98 3.59 28.90
CA ARG A 355 -10.21 4.80 28.64
C ARG A 355 -9.18 4.59 27.52
N VAL A 356 -8.55 3.42 27.45
CA VAL A 356 -7.65 3.03 26.33
C VAL A 356 -8.41 3.01 25.02
N ALA A 357 -9.57 2.34 24.94
CA ALA A 357 -10.37 2.26 23.72
C ALA A 357 -10.82 3.65 23.22
N GLU A 358 -11.26 4.54 24.13
CA GLU A 358 -11.65 5.91 23.81
C GLU A 358 -10.45 6.75 23.31
N ALA A 359 -9.27 6.61 23.93
CA ALA A 359 -8.06 7.28 23.52
C ALA A 359 -7.55 6.80 22.15
N VAL A 360 -7.55 5.49 21.90
CA VAL A 360 -7.20 4.89 20.61
C VAL A 360 -8.16 5.39 19.51
N ARG A 361 -9.47 5.44 19.76
CA ARG A 361 -10.41 6.02 18.78
C ARG A 361 -10.06 7.48 18.47
N GLN A 362 -9.69 8.27 19.46
CA GLN A 362 -9.31 9.68 19.26
C GLN A 362 -8.01 9.79 18.45
N GLU A 363 -7.02 8.94 18.72
CA GLU A 363 -5.77 8.85 17.95
C GLU A 363 -6.05 8.54 16.48
N VAL A 364 -6.85 7.50 16.21
CA VAL A 364 -7.20 7.06 14.85
C VAL A 364 -8.05 8.11 14.13
N LEU A 365 -8.93 8.84 14.83
CA LEU A 365 -9.67 9.97 14.25
C LEU A 365 -8.72 11.06 13.76
N LEU A 366 -7.73 11.44 14.56
CA LEU A 366 -6.74 12.44 14.16
C LEU A 366 -5.87 11.94 12.99
N ALA A 367 -5.54 10.65 12.95
CA ALA A 367 -4.84 10.03 11.83
C ALA A 367 -5.68 10.09 10.54
N TYR A 368 -6.98 9.81 10.60
CA TYR A 368 -7.91 9.95 9.47
C TYR A 368 -7.94 11.39 8.95
N LEU A 369 -8.14 12.38 9.84
CA LEU A 369 -8.14 13.80 9.44
C LEU A 369 -6.81 14.23 8.81
N LYS A 370 -5.69 13.76 9.35
CA LYS A 370 -4.35 13.99 8.79
C LYS A 370 -4.20 13.37 7.40
N SER A 371 -4.73 12.16 7.17
CA SER A 371 -4.70 11.51 5.85
C SER A 371 -5.47 12.34 4.82
N VAL A 372 -6.64 12.85 5.17
CA VAL A 372 -7.43 13.74 4.30
C VAL A 372 -6.70 15.03 3.97
N GLN A 373 -6.12 15.70 4.98
CA GLN A 373 -5.34 16.92 4.75
C GLN A 373 -4.12 16.67 3.85
N ASN A 374 -3.44 15.54 4.05
CA ASN A 374 -2.31 15.14 3.22
C ASN A 374 -2.73 14.89 1.77
N ALA A 375 -3.88 14.26 1.55
CA ALA A 375 -4.43 14.03 0.22
C ALA A 375 -4.70 15.34 -0.53
N PHE A 376 -5.34 16.32 0.12
CA PHE A 376 -5.56 17.65 -0.48
C PHE A 376 -4.24 18.37 -0.79
N ARG A 377 -3.24 18.26 0.11
CA ARG A 377 -1.91 18.82 -0.12
C ARG A 377 -1.25 18.19 -1.35
N GLU A 378 -1.23 16.86 -1.45
CA GLU A 378 -0.58 16.14 -2.54
C GLU A 378 -1.16 16.49 -3.90
N VAL A 379 -2.48 16.63 -4.03
CA VAL A 379 -3.12 17.03 -5.28
C VAL A 379 -2.76 18.47 -5.63
N ASN A 380 -2.85 19.40 -4.67
CA ASN A 380 -2.46 20.78 -4.93
C ASN A 380 -0.98 20.91 -5.32
N ASP A 381 -0.08 20.20 -4.63
CA ASP A 381 1.35 20.18 -4.95
C ASP A 381 1.60 19.63 -6.36
N SER A 382 0.91 18.54 -6.75
CA SER A 382 1.04 17.93 -8.08
C SER A 382 0.50 18.85 -9.20
N LEU A 383 -0.62 19.52 -8.99
CA LEU A 383 -1.18 20.49 -9.94
C LEU A 383 -0.24 21.70 -10.12
N MET A 384 0.31 22.22 -9.00
CA MET A 384 1.29 23.30 -9.06
C MET A 384 2.56 22.87 -9.79
N SER A 385 3.12 21.69 -9.45
CA SER A 385 4.31 21.16 -10.10
C SER A 385 4.09 21.02 -11.60
N GLN A 386 3.00 20.41 -12.03
CA GLN A 386 2.65 20.23 -13.44
C GLN A 386 2.56 21.57 -14.19
N LYS A 387 1.91 22.58 -13.59
CA LYS A 387 1.80 23.92 -14.19
C LYS A 387 3.16 24.59 -14.37
N PHE A 388 3.99 24.56 -13.34
CA PHE A 388 5.28 25.27 -13.36
C PHE A 388 6.34 24.50 -14.15
N SER A 389 6.36 23.16 -14.13
CA SER A 389 7.24 22.36 -14.99
C SER A 389 6.95 22.57 -16.45
N ARG A 390 5.67 22.73 -16.85
CA ARG A 390 5.30 23.07 -18.23
C ARG A 390 5.86 24.44 -18.66
N ALA A 391 5.63 25.46 -17.85
CA ALA A 391 6.15 26.81 -18.12
C ALA A 391 7.69 26.85 -18.16
N GLN A 392 8.35 26.13 -17.26
CA GLN A 392 9.80 25.98 -17.23
C GLN A 392 10.31 25.29 -18.49
N LEU A 393 9.66 24.22 -18.95
CA LEU A 393 10.04 23.48 -20.15
C LEU A 393 9.96 24.37 -21.40
N GLU A 394 8.89 25.19 -21.52
CA GLU A 394 8.73 26.14 -22.63
C GLU A 394 9.86 27.20 -22.63
N ALA A 395 10.19 27.75 -21.46
CA ALA A 395 11.29 28.72 -21.35
C ALA A 395 12.66 28.09 -21.66
N GLN A 396 12.90 26.88 -21.19
CA GLN A 396 14.15 26.14 -21.49
C GLN A 396 14.26 25.77 -22.96
N LYS A 397 13.15 25.46 -23.64
CA LYS A 397 13.15 25.25 -25.09
C LYS A 397 13.61 26.48 -25.83
N MET A 398 13.09 27.66 -25.49
CA MET A 398 13.56 28.93 -26.06
C MET A 398 15.05 29.16 -25.79
N GLN A 399 15.52 28.83 -24.58
CA GLN A 399 16.92 28.93 -24.20
C GLN A 399 17.81 28.00 -25.06
N VAL A 400 17.41 26.73 -25.21
CA VAL A 400 18.14 25.75 -26.03
C VAL A 400 18.21 26.20 -27.50
N ASP A 401 17.10 26.69 -28.04
CA ASP A 401 17.05 27.15 -29.44
C ASP A 401 17.97 28.36 -29.63
N ALA A 402 17.95 29.35 -28.75
CA ALA A 402 18.83 30.52 -28.80
C ALA A 402 20.32 30.14 -28.62
N LEU A 403 20.64 29.20 -27.71
CA LEU A 403 22.00 28.71 -27.51
C LEU A 403 22.51 27.89 -28.71
N ARG A 404 21.63 27.17 -29.39
CA ARG A 404 21.98 26.45 -30.64
C ARG A 404 22.36 27.42 -31.73
N ASP A 405 21.60 28.50 -31.89
CA ASP A 405 21.93 29.56 -32.84
C ASP A 405 23.24 30.28 -32.45
N TYR A 406 23.42 30.58 -31.16
CA TYR A 406 24.66 31.18 -30.65
C TYR A 406 25.87 30.28 -30.94
N ALA A 407 25.79 28.97 -30.64
CA ALA A 407 26.90 28.05 -30.93
C ALA A 407 27.20 27.95 -32.42
N HIS A 408 26.17 27.95 -33.28
CA HIS A 408 26.35 27.94 -34.71
C HIS A 408 27.01 29.22 -35.24
N ILE A 409 26.57 30.41 -34.78
CA ILE A 409 27.14 31.71 -35.17
C ILE A 409 28.59 31.84 -34.66
N ALA A 410 28.85 31.51 -33.38
CA ALA A 410 30.19 31.53 -32.81
C ALA A 410 31.17 30.66 -33.60
N ARG A 411 30.72 29.46 -33.98
CA ARG A 411 31.52 28.53 -34.79
C ARG A 411 31.83 29.11 -36.18
N THR A 412 30.81 29.66 -36.85
CA THR A 412 30.98 30.29 -38.16
C THR A 412 31.93 31.48 -38.12
N ARG A 413 31.82 32.35 -37.09
CA ARG A 413 32.74 33.49 -36.91
C ARG A 413 34.17 33.05 -36.63
N PHE A 414 34.38 32.01 -35.83
CA PHE A 414 35.69 31.46 -35.54
C PHE A 414 36.32 30.86 -36.81
N ASP A 415 35.59 30.07 -37.58
CA ASP A 415 36.08 29.45 -38.82
C ASP A 415 36.48 30.49 -39.87
N ASN A 416 35.89 31.71 -39.82
CA ASN A 416 36.24 32.84 -40.66
C ASN A 416 37.25 33.82 -40.05
N GLY A 417 37.76 33.50 -38.84
CA GLY A 417 38.80 34.29 -38.17
C GLY A 417 38.32 35.59 -37.50
N TYR A 418 37.00 35.76 -37.27
CA TYR A 418 36.43 36.97 -36.67
C TYR A 418 36.33 36.93 -35.14
N THR A 419 36.57 35.74 -34.51
CA THR A 419 36.52 35.63 -33.07
C THR A 419 37.49 34.55 -32.56
N SER A 420 37.79 34.53 -31.26
CA SER A 420 38.60 33.52 -30.63
C SER A 420 37.81 32.23 -30.36
N TYR A 421 38.50 31.11 -30.21
CA TYR A 421 37.86 29.82 -29.92
C TYR A 421 37.15 29.80 -28.58
N ILE A 422 37.49 30.65 -27.63
CA ILE A 422 36.86 30.73 -26.31
C ILE A 422 35.36 31.08 -26.44
N GLU A 423 34.95 31.87 -27.41
CA GLU A 423 33.54 32.19 -27.69
C GLU A 423 32.77 30.93 -28.14
N VAL A 424 33.38 30.10 -29.00
CA VAL A 424 32.83 28.81 -29.42
C VAL A 424 32.70 27.87 -28.23
N LEU A 425 33.72 27.79 -27.38
CA LEU A 425 33.78 26.93 -26.23
C LEU A 425 32.66 27.29 -25.22
N ASP A 426 32.49 28.58 -24.94
CA ASP A 426 31.44 29.10 -24.07
C ASP A 426 30.04 28.75 -24.61
N ALA A 427 29.79 29.01 -25.91
CA ALA A 427 28.53 28.72 -26.53
C ALA A 427 28.19 27.20 -26.55
N GLU A 428 29.16 26.35 -26.91
CA GLU A 428 28.98 24.89 -26.94
C GLU A 428 28.78 24.32 -25.52
N SER A 429 29.51 24.82 -24.50
CA SER A 429 29.35 24.42 -23.13
C SER A 429 27.96 24.80 -22.56
N SER A 430 27.56 26.06 -22.84
CA SER A 430 26.23 26.56 -22.42
C SER A 430 25.10 25.77 -23.07
N LEU A 431 25.22 25.44 -24.36
CA LEU A 431 24.25 24.61 -25.09
C LEU A 431 24.17 23.22 -24.49
N PHE A 432 25.29 22.57 -24.19
CA PHE A 432 25.35 21.25 -23.61
C PHE A 432 24.60 21.18 -22.27
N GLU A 433 24.88 22.10 -21.34
CA GLU A 433 24.21 22.13 -20.03
C GLU A 433 22.71 22.48 -20.17
N ALA A 434 22.33 23.35 -21.12
CA ALA A 434 20.94 23.68 -21.38
C ALA A 434 20.15 22.48 -21.94
N GLU A 435 20.75 21.71 -22.87
CA GLU A 435 20.12 20.49 -23.41
C GLU A 435 19.92 19.42 -22.32
N LEU A 436 20.91 19.21 -21.45
CA LEU A 436 20.76 18.31 -20.30
C LEU A 436 19.67 18.78 -19.32
N SER A 437 19.60 20.08 -19.04
CA SER A 437 18.58 20.67 -18.18
C SER A 437 17.18 20.54 -18.77
N HIS A 438 17.04 20.79 -20.08
CA HIS A 438 15.78 20.62 -20.81
C HIS A 438 15.27 19.17 -20.75
N SER A 439 16.15 18.19 -20.97
CA SER A 439 15.81 16.76 -20.87
C SER A 439 15.26 16.42 -19.49
N ARG A 440 15.95 16.86 -18.42
CA ARG A 440 15.49 16.64 -17.02
C ARG A 440 14.14 17.27 -16.74
N THR A 441 13.91 18.50 -17.19
CA THR A 441 12.62 19.18 -16.96
C THR A 441 11.49 18.51 -17.76
N GLN A 442 11.78 17.99 -18.94
CA GLN A 442 10.83 17.20 -19.73
C GLN A 442 10.42 15.92 -18.95
N ALA A 443 11.39 15.20 -18.39
CA ALA A 443 11.11 14.04 -17.56
C ALA A 443 10.31 14.43 -16.29
N MET A 444 10.68 15.54 -15.63
CA MET A 444 9.93 16.04 -14.48
C MET A 444 8.47 16.30 -14.82
N LEU A 445 8.16 16.89 -15.99
CA LEU A 445 6.77 17.13 -16.40
C LEU A 445 5.96 15.83 -16.50
N PHE A 446 6.55 14.75 -17.05
CA PHE A 446 5.91 13.44 -17.09
C PHE A 446 5.74 12.83 -15.68
N MET A 447 6.76 12.96 -14.82
CA MET A 447 6.71 12.46 -13.45
C MET A 447 5.68 13.22 -12.60
N ASP A 448 5.57 14.54 -12.76
CA ASP A 448 4.55 15.36 -12.10
C ASP A 448 3.14 14.91 -12.49
N LEU A 449 2.94 14.53 -13.75
CA LEU A 449 1.66 14.01 -14.22
C LEU A 449 1.36 12.62 -13.64
N VAL A 450 2.35 11.74 -13.56
CA VAL A 450 2.21 10.44 -12.86
C VAL A 450 1.82 10.65 -11.40
N ASN A 451 2.47 11.60 -10.71
CA ASN A 451 2.16 11.93 -9.33
C ASN A 451 0.76 12.52 -9.19
N LEU A 452 0.30 13.30 -10.16
CA LEU A 452 -1.07 13.80 -10.18
C LEU A 452 -2.09 12.67 -10.31
N TYR A 453 -1.90 11.70 -11.23
CA TYR A 453 -2.76 10.53 -11.34
C TYR A 453 -2.76 9.67 -10.07
N LYS A 454 -1.60 9.56 -9.40
CA LYS A 454 -1.49 8.89 -8.10
C LYS A 454 -2.27 9.65 -7.02
N SER A 455 -2.10 10.96 -6.91
CA SER A 455 -2.68 11.78 -5.85
C SER A 455 -4.20 11.97 -5.98
N MET A 456 -4.72 11.98 -7.21
CA MET A 456 -6.16 12.04 -7.47
C MET A 456 -6.93 10.78 -7.03
N GLY A 457 -6.21 9.73 -6.64
CA GLY A 457 -6.79 8.47 -6.15
C GLY A 457 -7.30 7.59 -7.28
N GLY A 458 -7.44 6.32 -7.02
CA GLY A 458 -7.43 5.34 -8.07
C GLY A 458 -8.73 4.61 -8.36
N GLY A 459 -9.72 5.20 -8.97
CA GLY A 459 -10.78 4.39 -9.63
C GLY A 459 -10.23 3.40 -10.66
N TRP A 460 -9.05 3.68 -11.23
CA TRP A 460 -8.31 2.78 -12.10
C TRP A 460 -7.65 1.58 -11.36
N VAL A 461 -7.46 1.66 -10.04
CA VAL A 461 -6.84 0.58 -9.24
C VAL A 461 -7.66 -0.71 -9.33
N ASP A 462 -9.00 -0.61 -9.31
CA ASP A 462 -9.87 -1.78 -9.48
C ASP A 462 -9.77 -2.40 -10.88
N ARG A 463 -9.41 -1.60 -11.90
CA ARG A 463 -9.14 -2.10 -13.25
C ARG A 463 -7.76 -2.75 -13.35
N ALA A 464 -6.76 -2.18 -12.69
CA ALA A 464 -5.42 -2.77 -12.59
C ALA A 464 -5.44 -4.11 -11.86
N ASP A 465 -6.23 -4.21 -10.79
CA ASP A 465 -6.43 -5.44 -10.02
C ASP A 465 -7.03 -6.58 -10.88
N ARG A 466 -7.98 -6.25 -11.76
CA ARG A 466 -8.56 -7.22 -12.71
C ARG A 466 -7.57 -7.73 -13.75
N LEU A 467 -6.58 -6.94 -14.15
CA LEU A 467 -5.55 -7.39 -15.09
C LEU A 467 -4.68 -8.53 -14.51
N MET A 468 -4.56 -8.61 -13.19
CA MET A 468 -3.87 -9.72 -12.51
C MET A 468 -4.69 -11.02 -12.54
N VAL A 469 -6.01 -10.92 -12.42
CA VAL A 469 -6.92 -12.09 -12.35
C VAL A 469 -7.11 -12.74 -13.73
N ASP A 470 -7.23 -11.94 -14.80
CA ASP A 470 -7.47 -12.43 -16.16
C ASP A 470 -6.31 -13.25 -16.75
N GLN A 471 -5.07 -13.03 -16.26
CA GLN A 471 -3.89 -13.78 -16.74
C GLN A 471 -3.73 -15.15 -16.07
N ASP A 472 -4.28 -15.35 -14.86
CA ASP A 472 -4.16 -16.61 -14.12
C ASP A 472 -5.17 -17.70 -14.56
N GLY A 473 -6.13 -17.40 -15.42
CA GLY A 473 -7.12 -18.36 -15.96
C GLY A 473 -7.94 -19.08 -14.88
N ARG A 474 -7.95 -18.57 -13.65
CA ARG A 474 -8.70 -19.14 -12.51
C ARG A 474 -9.92 -18.27 -12.21
N ASP A 475 -10.92 -18.42 -13.07
CA ASP A 475 -12.30 -18.08 -12.73
C ASP A 475 -12.77 -19.03 -11.62
N GLY A 476 -12.84 -18.55 -10.41
CA GLY A 476 -13.18 -19.33 -9.21
C GLY A 476 -13.73 -18.56 -8.04
N ARG A 477 -14.13 -17.31 -8.20
CA ARG A 477 -14.92 -16.60 -7.18
C ARG A 477 -16.35 -16.36 -7.66
N LYS A 478 -17.15 -17.45 -7.70
CA LYS A 478 -18.59 -17.31 -7.49
C LYS A 478 -18.78 -16.94 -6.05
N GLY A 479 -19.27 -15.71 -5.79
CA GLY A 479 -19.74 -15.29 -4.48
C GLY A 479 -20.81 -16.27 -3.98
N PRO A 480 -20.95 -16.41 -2.67
CA PRO A 480 -22.07 -17.17 -2.12
C PRO A 480 -23.36 -16.40 -2.42
N ASP A 481 -24.34 -17.13 -3.03
CA ASP A 481 -25.74 -16.76 -3.12
C ASP A 481 -26.35 -16.59 -1.71
#